data_87148a23edffc93edaf896a2fc610ece
#
_entry.id   87148a23edffc93edaf896a2fc610ece
#
_cell.length_a   1.000
_cell.length_b   1.000
_cell.length_c   1.000
_cell.angle_alpha   90.00
_cell.angle_beta   90.00
_cell.angle_gamma   90.00
#
_symmetry.space_group_name_H-M   'P 1'
#
loop_
_entity.id
_entity.type
_entity.pdbx_description
1 polymer ?
#
loop_
_entity_poly.entity_id
_entity_poly.type
_entity_poly.pdbx_seq_one_letter_code
_entity_poly.pdbx_strand_id
1 'polypeptide(L)'
;CSRRIVPRVQGAGYTVLYDSSAIGWTEAPDTVRGLIKQRFRWAYGTLQCLWKYRRVTLRPRYGALGLFAVPQTWLFQFLLTAIAPLVDLALIWRLISVSLQMLQHQDQYDPDSLRKVLIYYLVFLLIDLGNATLALMMERREKWRLAPLLLLQRFGYRQLMYWVVLKALFTAAIGPLVGWGKLERKATVGAQA
;
A
#
# COMPACT_ATOMS: atom_id res chain seq x y z
N CYS A 1 -2.41 15.46 9.88
CA CYS A 1 -1.50 16.12 8.94
C CYS A 1 -0.01 16.05 9.26
N SER A 2 0.43 15.05 10.00
CA SER A 2 1.85 14.81 10.33
C SER A 2 2.74 14.71 9.08
N ARG A 3 2.23 14.15 7.97
CA ARG A 3 2.98 13.98 6.71
C ARG A 3 3.48 15.29 6.07
N ARG A 4 2.86 16.44 6.35
CA ARG A 4 3.35 17.76 5.92
C ARG A 4 4.26 18.40 6.94
N ILE A 5 4.11 18.06 8.23
CA ILE A 5 4.86 18.65 9.33
C ILE A 5 6.26 18.07 9.38
N VAL A 6 6.40 16.74 9.34
CA VAL A 6 7.69 16.06 9.45
C VAL A 6 8.73 16.56 8.44
N PRO A 7 8.47 16.63 7.11
CA PRO A 7 9.47 17.15 6.16
C PRO A 7 9.81 18.63 6.37
N ARG A 8 8.88 19.43 6.90
CA ARG A 8 9.14 20.84 7.21
C ARG A 8 10.04 21.01 8.44
N VAL A 9 9.75 20.23 9.49
CA VAL A 9 10.52 20.24 10.75
C VAL A 9 11.96 19.78 10.49
N GLN A 10 12.13 18.67 9.78
CA GLN A 10 13.46 18.15 9.41
C GLN A 10 14.17 19.08 8.42
N GLY A 11 13.44 19.69 7.47
CA GLY A 11 14.00 20.68 6.56
C GLY A 11 14.48 21.96 7.25
N ALA A 12 13.94 22.28 8.42
CA ALA A 12 14.38 23.38 9.29
C ALA A 12 15.50 22.98 10.26
N GLY A 13 16.06 21.76 10.15
CA GLY A 13 17.17 21.28 10.96
C GLY A 13 16.79 20.64 12.29
N TYR A 14 15.48 20.47 12.57
CA TYR A 14 15.02 19.80 13.80
C TYR A 14 14.91 18.29 13.64
N THR A 15 15.13 17.56 14.72
CA THR A 15 14.97 16.11 14.77
C THR A 15 13.53 15.74 15.09
N VAL A 16 13.00 14.72 14.40
CA VAL A 16 11.68 14.13 14.67
C VAL A 16 11.91 12.77 15.28
N LEU A 17 11.39 12.57 16.50
CA LEU A 17 11.47 11.30 17.23
C LEU A 17 10.13 10.58 17.18
N TYR A 18 10.18 9.27 17.12
CA TYR A 18 9.03 8.39 17.28
C TYR A 18 8.93 7.92 18.73
N ASP A 19 7.81 8.17 19.38
CA ASP A 19 7.51 7.65 20.71
C ASP A 19 6.39 6.62 20.63
N SER A 20 6.73 5.36 20.90
CA SER A 20 5.79 4.25 20.88
C SER A 20 4.81 4.26 22.07
N SER A 21 5.06 5.06 23.11
CA SER A 21 4.16 5.22 24.26
C SER A 21 3.00 6.17 23.99
N ALA A 22 3.17 7.08 23.02
CA ALA A 22 2.15 8.04 22.63
C ALA A 22 1.04 7.38 21.80
N ILE A 23 -0.09 7.08 22.43
CA ILE A 23 -1.24 6.40 21.82
C ILE A 23 -2.30 7.42 21.42
N GLY A 24 -2.68 7.42 20.15
CA GLY A 24 -3.78 8.22 19.62
C GLY A 24 -4.96 7.33 19.25
N TRP A 25 -6.06 7.44 19.97
CA TRP A 25 -7.31 6.73 19.62
C TRP A 25 -8.05 7.45 18.49
N THR A 26 -8.51 6.70 17.50
CA THR A 26 -9.27 7.24 16.38
C THR A 26 -10.34 6.26 15.92
N GLU A 27 -11.44 6.78 15.42
CA GLU A 27 -12.51 5.96 14.83
C GLU A 27 -12.03 5.33 13.51
N ALA A 28 -12.24 4.01 13.38
CA ALA A 28 -12.10 3.31 12.13
C ALA A 28 -13.38 3.45 11.29
N PRO A 29 -13.30 3.50 9.95
CA PRO A 29 -14.47 3.48 9.10
C PRO A 29 -15.18 2.13 9.22
N ASP A 30 -16.48 2.16 9.44
CA ASP A 30 -17.36 0.99 9.58
C ASP A 30 -17.95 0.49 8.26
N THR A 31 -17.72 1.22 7.17
CA THR A 31 -18.22 0.90 5.83
C THR A 31 -17.09 0.86 4.81
N VAL A 32 -17.22 0.00 3.80
CA VAL A 32 -16.27 -0.08 2.67
C VAL A 32 -16.15 1.28 1.96
N ARG A 33 -17.27 1.98 1.77
CA ARG A 33 -17.27 3.32 1.16
C ARG A 33 -16.49 4.33 2.01
N GLY A 34 -16.65 4.27 3.33
CA GLY A 34 -15.88 5.09 4.29
C GLY A 34 -14.39 4.80 4.22
N LEU A 35 -14.04 3.50 4.18
CA LEU A 35 -12.66 3.03 4.03
C LEU A 35 -12.02 3.54 2.73
N ILE A 36 -12.71 3.40 1.59
CA ILE A 36 -12.23 3.90 0.28
C ILE A 36 -11.99 5.40 0.34
N LYS A 37 -12.94 6.18 0.87
CA LYS A 37 -12.79 7.63 1.02
C LYS A 37 -11.59 7.99 1.90
N GLN A 38 -11.38 7.27 2.99
CA GLN A 38 -10.27 7.49 3.90
C GLN A 38 -8.93 7.18 3.22
N ARG A 39 -8.83 6.02 2.57
CA ARG A 39 -7.61 5.57 1.88
C ARG A 39 -7.27 6.45 0.69
N PHE A 40 -8.26 6.87 -0.09
CA PHE A 40 -8.06 7.82 -1.18
C PHE A 40 -7.46 9.14 -0.67
N ARG A 41 -8.02 9.72 0.39
CA ARG A 41 -7.48 10.96 0.97
C ARG A 41 -6.04 10.79 1.47
N TRP A 42 -5.73 9.62 2.04
CA TRP A 42 -4.37 9.33 2.49
C TRP A 42 -3.41 9.19 1.31
N ALA A 43 -3.77 8.43 0.29
CA ALA A 43 -2.96 8.26 -0.91
C ALA A 43 -2.74 9.61 -1.63
N TYR A 44 -3.82 10.33 -1.91
CA TYR A 44 -3.77 11.62 -2.59
C TYR A 44 -2.99 12.67 -1.78
N GLY A 45 -3.21 12.75 -0.47
CA GLY A 45 -2.46 13.66 0.41
C GLY A 45 -0.97 13.31 0.50
N THR A 46 -0.61 12.02 0.45
CA THR A 46 0.79 11.59 0.38
C THR A 46 1.41 11.99 -0.95
N LEU A 47 0.71 11.77 -2.06
CA LEU A 47 1.15 12.14 -3.41
C LEU A 47 1.40 13.66 -3.51
N GLN A 48 0.49 14.48 -2.99
CA GLN A 48 0.69 15.93 -2.93
C GLN A 48 1.93 16.32 -2.11
N CYS A 49 2.16 15.64 -0.97
CA CYS A 49 3.34 15.84 -0.16
C CYS A 49 4.63 15.49 -0.91
N LEU A 50 4.66 14.32 -1.52
CA LEU A 50 5.81 13.85 -2.31
C LEU A 50 6.11 14.79 -3.47
N TRP A 51 5.09 15.25 -4.18
CA TRP A 51 5.24 16.20 -5.28
C TRP A 51 5.80 17.54 -4.80
N LYS A 52 5.28 18.06 -3.70
CA LYS A 52 5.77 19.30 -3.10
C LYS A 52 7.23 19.19 -2.68
N TYR A 53 7.63 18.05 -2.09
CA TYR A 53 8.98 17.81 -1.58
C TYR A 53 9.84 16.96 -2.55
N ARG A 54 9.49 16.87 -3.85
CA ARG A 54 10.25 16.08 -4.82
C ARG A 54 11.74 16.44 -4.91
N ARG A 55 12.08 17.71 -4.61
CA ARG A 55 13.47 18.18 -4.57
C ARG A 55 14.29 17.59 -3.43
N VAL A 56 13.67 16.98 -2.43
CA VAL A 56 14.32 16.30 -1.30
C VAL A 56 14.75 14.89 -1.71
N THR A 57 14.08 14.29 -2.72
CA THR A 57 14.35 12.93 -3.18
C THR A 57 15.80 12.76 -3.63
N LEU A 58 16.45 11.70 -3.13
CA LEU A 58 17.84 11.32 -3.42
C LEU A 58 18.90 12.40 -3.07
N ARG A 59 18.58 13.33 -2.18
CA ARG A 59 19.56 14.34 -1.72
C ARG A 59 20.14 13.98 -0.36
N PRO A 60 21.47 13.74 -0.25
CA PRO A 60 22.14 13.37 1.01
C PRO A 60 21.99 14.42 2.12
N ARG A 61 21.83 15.69 1.75
CA ARG A 61 21.64 16.81 2.70
C ARG A 61 20.47 16.58 3.66
N TYR A 62 19.45 15.81 3.25
CA TYR A 62 18.27 15.51 4.06
C TYR A 62 18.35 14.15 4.76
N GLY A 63 19.54 13.54 4.82
CA GLY A 63 19.79 12.28 5.51
C GLY A 63 18.83 11.16 5.10
N ALA A 64 18.37 10.38 6.07
CA ALA A 64 17.49 9.24 5.86
C ALA A 64 16.14 9.62 5.20
N LEU A 65 15.63 10.82 5.41
CA LEU A 65 14.40 11.29 4.75
C LEU A 65 14.57 11.33 3.23
N GLY A 66 15.66 11.94 2.75
CA GLY A 66 15.92 12.12 1.32
C GLY A 66 16.35 10.82 0.62
N LEU A 67 17.19 10.01 1.29
CA LEU A 67 17.79 8.82 0.68
C LEU A 67 16.89 7.59 0.73
N PHE A 68 16.07 7.45 1.79
CA PHE A 68 15.26 6.24 2.00
C PHE A 68 13.77 6.52 2.04
N ALA A 69 13.28 7.39 2.93
CA ALA A 69 11.85 7.51 3.20
C ALA A 69 11.06 8.03 1.98
N VAL A 70 11.54 9.06 1.28
CA VAL A 70 10.86 9.62 0.12
C VAL A 70 10.96 8.68 -1.10
N PRO A 71 12.14 8.15 -1.50
CA PRO A 71 12.26 7.18 -2.59
C PRO A 71 11.44 5.91 -2.34
N GLN A 72 11.51 5.34 -1.13
CA GLN A 72 10.74 4.17 -0.75
C GLN A 72 9.22 4.40 -0.91
N THR A 73 8.73 5.56 -0.48
CA THR A 73 7.30 5.88 -0.61
C THR A 73 6.88 6.00 -2.09
N TRP A 74 7.69 6.64 -2.94
CA TRP A 74 7.46 6.70 -4.38
C TRP A 74 7.42 5.31 -5.00
N LEU A 75 8.44 4.49 -4.70
CA LEU A 75 8.60 3.17 -5.28
C LEU A 75 7.48 2.22 -4.83
N PHE A 76 7.32 2.01 -3.52
CA PHE A 76 6.43 0.97 -3.01
C PHE A 76 4.97 1.41 -2.96
N GLN A 77 4.69 2.64 -2.54
CA GLN A 77 3.31 3.07 -2.36
C GLN A 77 2.63 3.48 -3.67
N PHE A 78 3.38 3.97 -4.65
CA PHE A 78 2.80 4.44 -5.91
C PHE A 78 3.20 3.60 -7.10
N LEU A 79 4.49 3.49 -7.43
CA LEU A 79 4.95 2.83 -8.64
C LEU A 79 4.61 1.33 -8.63
N LEU A 80 5.08 0.59 -7.64
CA LEU A 80 4.81 -0.85 -7.56
C LEU A 80 3.32 -1.16 -7.36
N THR A 81 2.60 -0.34 -6.59
CA THR A 81 1.15 -0.51 -6.42
C THR A 81 0.38 -0.22 -7.72
N ALA A 82 0.85 0.70 -8.57
CA ALA A 82 0.24 0.97 -9.87
C ALA A 82 0.52 -0.12 -10.90
N ILE A 83 1.69 -0.77 -10.84
CA ILE A 83 2.09 -1.87 -11.73
C ILE A 83 1.49 -3.21 -11.28
N ALA A 84 1.27 -3.42 -9.99
CA ALA A 84 0.82 -4.69 -9.43
C ALA A 84 -0.44 -5.28 -10.10
N PRO A 85 -1.48 -4.51 -10.47
CA PRO A 85 -2.63 -5.04 -11.21
C PRO A 85 -2.26 -5.67 -12.55
N LEU A 86 -1.25 -5.15 -13.24
CA LEU A 86 -0.78 -5.71 -14.52
C LEU A 86 -0.12 -7.07 -14.31
N VAL A 87 0.62 -7.22 -13.21
CA VAL A 87 1.24 -8.50 -12.83
C VAL A 87 0.17 -9.54 -12.48
N ASP A 88 -0.85 -9.13 -11.69
CA ASP A 88 -1.96 -10.01 -11.34
C ASP A 88 -2.77 -10.44 -12.59
N LEU A 89 -3.02 -9.50 -13.52
CA LEU A 89 -3.69 -9.79 -14.80
C LEU A 89 -2.85 -10.71 -15.69
N ALA A 90 -1.55 -10.49 -15.78
CA ALA A 90 -0.65 -11.34 -16.56
C ALA A 90 -0.62 -12.78 -16.00
N LEU A 91 -0.65 -12.93 -14.67
CA LEU A 91 -0.75 -14.22 -14.00
C LEU A 91 -2.07 -14.93 -14.36
N ILE A 92 -3.20 -14.22 -14.22
CA ILE A 92 -4.54 -14.76 -14.56
C ILE A 92 -4.58 -15.19 -16.03
N TRP A 93 -4.10 -14.33 -16.92
CA TRP A 93 -4.01 -14.63 -18.35
C TRP A 93 -3.20 -15.89 -18.62
N ARG A 94 -2.04 -16.01 -17.96
CA ARG A 94 -1.19 -17.19 -18.12
C ARG A 94 -1.85 -18.47 -17.61
N LEU A 95 -2.52 -18.41 -16.46
CA LEU A 95 -3.27 -19.55 -15.92
C LEU A 95 -4.40 -19.97 -16.86
N ILE A 96 -5.17 -19.01 -17.39
CA ILE A 96 -6.24 -19.30 -18.37
C ILE A 96 -5.64 -19.92 -19.63
N SER A 97 -4.56 -19.35 -20.17
CA SER A 97 -3.91 -19.86 -21.39
C SER A 97 -3.42 -21.31 -21.21
N VAL A 98 -2.78 -21.60 -20.07
CA VAL A 98 -2.31 -22.96 -19.77
C VAL A 98 -3.49 -23.93 -19.59
N SER A 99 -4.55 -23.50 -18.93
CA SER A 99 -5.77 -24.33 -18.75
C SER A 99 -6.45 -24.64 -20.09
N LEU A 100 -6.52 -23.66 -21.01
CA LEU A 100 -7.07 -23.87 -22.34
C LEU A 100 -6.19 -24.79 -23.19
N GLN A 101 -4.87 -24.68 -23.11
CA GLN A 101 -3.94 -25.60 -23.78
C GLN A 101 -4.12 -27.04 -23.29
N MET A 102 -4.28 -27.24 -21.96
CA MET A 102 -4.57 -28.55 -21.39
C MET A 102 -5.86 -29.18 -21.94
N LEU A 103 -6.90 -28.36 -22.17
CA LEU A 103 -8.20 -28.83 -22.64
C LEU A 103 -8.25 -29.10 -24.15
N GLN A 104 -7.51 -28.30 -24.95
CA GLN A 104 -7.61 -28.32 -26.40
C GLN A 104 -6.50 -29.10 -27.10
N HIS A 105 -5.30 -29.15 -26.50
CA HIS A 105 -4.09 -29.72 -27.13
C HIS A 105 -3.30 -30.53 -26.09
N GLN A 106 -3.80 -31.71 -25.71
CA GLN A 106 -3.16 -32.58 -24.72
C GLN A 106 -1.72 -32.98 -25.12
N ASP A 107 -1.46 -33.11 -26.43
CA ASP A 107 -0.16 -33.54 -26.95
C ASP A 107 0.90 -32.44 -26.96
N GLN A 108 0.53 -31.16 -26.81
CA GLN A 108 1.45 -30.02 -26.81
C GLN A 108 1.57 -29.34 -25.43
N TYR A 109 0.98 -29.95 -24.42
CA TYR A 109 1.05 -29.42 -23.07
C TYR A 109 2.45 -29.55 -22.49
N ASP A 110 3.06 -28.41 -22.15
CA ASP A 110 4.34 -28.36 -21.44
C ASP A 110 4.11 -28.22 -19.92
N PRO A 111 4.29 -29.29 -19.14
CA PRO A 111 4.14 -29.27 -17.68
C PRO A 111 5.09 -28.26 -17.01
N ASP A 112 6.26 -28.02 -17.60
CA ASP A 112 7.25 -27.08 -17.06
C ASP A 112 6.77 -25.64 -17.11
N SER A 113 5.91 -25.31 -18.05
CA SER A 113 5.28 -23.97 -18.13
C SER A 113 4.39 -23.69 -16.93
N LEU A 114 3.52 -24.63 -16.55
CA LEU A 114 2.68 -24.52 -15.35
C LEU A 114 3.52 -24.48 -14.07
N ARG A 115 4.50 -25.38 -13.98
CA ARG A 115 5.41 -25.47 -12.84
C ARG A 115 6.15 -24.15 -12.60
N LYS A 116 6.66 -23.52 -13.64
CA LYS A 116 7.32 -22.19 -13.55
C LYS A 116 6.37 -21.13 -13.01
N VAL A 117 5.15 -21.04 -13.55
CA VAL A 117 4.14 -20.09 -13.07
C VAL A 117 3.82 -20.31 -11.59
N LEU A 118 3.62 -21.54 -11.17
CA LEU A 118 3.35 -21.89 -9.77
C LEU A 118 4.52 -21.55 -8.85
N ILE A 119 5.76 -21.83 -9.28
CA ILE A 119 6.96 -21.49 -8.50
C ILE A 119 7.07 -19.96 -8.32
N TYR A 120 6.93 -19.17 -9.40
CA TYR A 120 6.99 -17.71 -9.30
C TYR A 120 5.90 -17.17 -8.39
N TYR A 121 4.69 -17.70 -8.49
CA TYR A 121 3.59 -17.29 -7.63
C TYR A 121 3.85 -17.67 -6.16
N LEU A 122 4.38 -18.85 -5.90
CA LEU A 122 4.75 -19.29 -4.55
C LEU A 122 5.85 -18.41 -3.95
N VAL A 123 6.90 -18.11 -4.72
CA VAL A 123 7.99 -17.22 -4.28
C VAL A 123 7.43 -15.83 -3.94
N PHE A 124 6.56 -15.29 -4.80
CA PHE A 124 5.92 -14.01 -4.55
C PHE A 124 5.04 -14.02 -3.28
N LEU A 125 4.28 -15.10 -3.07
CA LEU A 125 3.48 -15.29 -1.86
C LEU A 125 4.36 -15.36 -0.60
N LEU A 126 5.48 -16.06 -0.66
CA LEU A 126 6.42 -16.18 0.46
C LEU A 126 7.07 -14.84 0.79
N ILE A 127 7.43 -14.04 -0.21
CA ILE A 127 7.97 -12.69 0.00
C ILE A 127 6.91 -11.79 0.66
N ASP A 128 5.66 -11.84 0.19
CA ASP A 128 4.55 -11.05 0.73
C ASP A 128 4.27 -11.42 2.20
N LEU A 129 4.22 -12.73 2.49
CA LEU A 129 4.03 -13.25 3.84
C LEU A 129 5.22 -12.93 4.75
N GLY A 130 6.44 -13.02 4.23
CA GLY A 130 7.67 -12.66 4.95
C GLY A 130 7.67 -11.18 5.36
N ASN A 131 7.34 -10.29 4.43
CA ASN A 131 7.23 -8.85 4.72
C ASN A 131 6.13 -8.56 5.76
N ALA A 132 4.98 -9.22 5.66
CA ALA A 132 3.89 -9.06 6.62
C ALA A 132 4.27 -9.58 8.00
N THR A 133 4.97 -10.71 8.07
CA THR A 133 5.49 -11.30 9.32
C THR A 133 6.54 -10.38 9.95
N LEU A 134 7.47 -9.84 9.16
CA LEU A 134 8.44 -8.85 9.63
C LEU A 134 7.76 -7.61 10.22
N ALA A 135 6.73 -7.09 9.57
CA ALA A 135 5.96 -5.96 10.06
C ALA A 135 5.31 -6.26 11.41
N LEU A 136 4.72 -7.45 11.60
CA LEU A 136 4.16 -7.90 12.89
C LEU A 136 5.23 -8.09 13.96
N MET A 137 6.41 -8.58 13.61
CA MET A 137 7.52 -8.74 14.55
C MET A 137 8.06 -7.39 15.04
N MET A 138 8.06 -6.38 14.18
CA MET A 138 8.49 -5.02 14.52
C MET A 138 7.48 -4.30 15.42
N GLU A 139 6.19 -4.65 15.35
CA GLU A 139 5.14 -4.06 16.16
C GLU A 139 4.80 -4.97 17.36
N ARG A 140 5.43 -4.72 18.50
CA ARG A 140 5.28 -5.54 19.74
C ARG A 140 3.87 -5.56 20.32
N ARG A 141 3.01 -4.61 19.94
CA ARG A 141 1.65 -4.47 20.47
C ARG A 141 0.59 -5.20 19.66
N GLU A 142 0.92 -5.61 18.44
CA GLU A 142 0.00 -6.31 17.56
C GLU A 142 -0.14 -7.78 17.95
N LYS A 143 -1.39 -8.26 17.86
CA LYS A 143 -1.69 -9.65 18.22
C LYS A 143 -1.41 -10.57 17.04
N TRP A 144 -0.60 -11.59 17.23
CA TRP A 144 -0.33 -12.65 16.23
C TRP A 144 -1.59 -13.36 15.71
N ARG A 145 -2.73 -13.22 16.41
CA ARG A 145 -4.04 -13.69 15.93
C ARG A 145 -4.48 -13.05 14.63
N LEU A 146 -3.90 -11.92 14.24
CA LEU A 146 -4.19 -11.23 12.98
C LEU A 146 -3.42 -11.82 11.78
N ALA A 147 -2.44 -12.69 12.01
CA ALA A 147 -1.63 -13.28 10.95
C ALA A 147 -2.47 -13.97 9.84
N PRO A 148 -3.53 -14.75 10.12
CA PRO A 148 -4.37 -15.32 9.07
C PRO A 148 -5.07 -14.29 8.19
N LEU A 149 -5.39 -13.11 8.74
CA LEU A 149 -6.03 -12.01 7.98
C LEU A 149 -5.09 -11.42 6.94
N LEU A 150 -3.76 -11.57 7.11
CA LEU A 150 -2.77 -11.14 6.12
C LEU A 150 -2.90 -11.89 4.79
N LEU A 151 -3.29 -13.17 4.84
CA LEU A 151 -3.58 -13.93 3.63
C LEU A 151 -4.88 -13.47 2.96
N LEU A 152 -5.92 -13.18 3.75
CA LEU A 152 -7.21 -12.70 3.25
C LEU A 152 -7.13 -11.29 2.66
N GLN A 153 -6.27 -10.42 3.19
CA GLN A 153 -6.10 -9.06 2.66
C GLN A 153 -5.65 -9.06 1.20
N ARG A 154 -4.98 -10.12 0.73
CA ARG A 154 -4.53 -10.25 -0.65
C ARG A 154 -5.69 -10.30 -1.65
N PHE A 155 -6.79 -10.95 -1.28
CA PHE A 155 -7.93 -11.20 -2.18
C PHE A 155 -8.98 -10.08 -2.22
N GLY A 156 -8.97 -9.16 -1.26
CA GLY A 156 -9.96 -8.06 -1.21
C GLY A 156 -9.34 -6.70 -1.01
N TYR A 157 -8.61 -6.55 0.10
CA TYR A 157 -8.04 -5.25 0.48
C TYR A 157 -6.99 -4.73 -0.52
N ARG A 158 -6.19 -5.62 -1.09
CA ARG A 158 -5.15 -5.28 -2.06
C ARG A 158 -5.75 -4.71 -3.35
N GLN A 159 -6.80 -5.33 -3.90
CA GLN A 159 -7.50 -4.86 -5.09
C GLN A 159 -8.14 -3.48 -4.84
N LEU A 160 -8.73 -3.30 -3.66
CA LEU A 160 -9.25 -2.01 -3.24
C LEU A 160 -8.15 -0.94 -3.21
N MET A 161 -6.96 -1.28 -2.70
CA MET A 161 -5.82 -0.36 -2.67
C MET A 161 -5.29 -0.02 -4.06
N TYR A 162 -5.26 -0.98 -5.01
CA TYR A 162 -4.93 -0.71 -6.41
C TYR A 162 -5.84 0.36 -6.99
N TRP A 163 -7.15 0.16 -6.84
CA TRP A 163 -8.14 1.11 -7.33
C TRP A 163 -7.97 2.50 -6.69
N VAL A 164 -7.75 2.56 -5.39
CA VAL A 164 -7.53 3.81 -4.66
C VAL A 164 -6.30 4.56 -5.15
N VAL A 165 -5.18 3.86 -5.35
CA VAL A 165 -3.91 4.46 -5.80
C VAL A 165 -4.02 4.93 -7.25
N LEU A 166 -4.57 4.10 -8.14
CA LEU A 166 -4.79 4.46 -9.54
C LEU A 166 -5.71 5.69 -9.65
N LYS A 167 -6.80 5.73 -8.88
CA LYS A 167 -7.69 6.88 -8.80
C LYS A 167 -6.96 8.12 -8.28
N ALA A 168 -6.08 7.98 -7.27
CA ALA A 168 -5.31 9.11 -6.74
C ALA A 168 -4.32 9.66 -7.77
N LEU A 169 -3.62 8.79 -8.50
CA LEU A 169 -2.70 9.17 -9.57
C LEU A 169 -3.44 9.86 -10.72
N PHE A 170 -4.55 9.28 -11.18
CA PHE A 170 -5.38 9.86 -12.23
C PHE A 170 -5.93 11.23 -11.84
N THR A 171 -6.47 11.36 -10.62
CA THR A 171 -6.95 12.64 -10.09
C THR A 171 -5.84 13.68 -10.01
N ALA A 172 -4.64 13.28 -9.64
CA ALA A 172 -3.49 14.18 -9.58
C ALA A 172 -3.01 14.63 -10.97
N ALA A 173 -3.11 13.74 -11.98
CA ALA A 173 -2.74 14.05 -13.36
C ALA A 173 -3.70 15.05 -14.03
N ILE A 174 -5.00 14.94 -13.75
CA ILE A 174 -6.03 15.85 -14.28
C ILE A 174 -6.03 17.22 -13.57
N GLY A 175 -5.48 17.30 -12.35
CA GLY A 175 -5.26 18.54 -11.63
C GLY A 175 -6.45 19.14 -10.86
N PRO A 176 -7.62 18.49 -10.64
CA PRO A 176 -8.64 19.07 -9.81
C PRO A 176 -8.17 19.18 -8.36
N LEU A 177 -8.33 20.33 -7.75
CA LEU A 177 -8.17 20.49 -6.31
C LEU A 177 -9.28 19.71 -5.61
N VAL A 178 -8.95 18.52 -5.13
CA VAL A 178 -9.91 17.71 -4.36
C VAL A 178 -10.09 18.36 -3.00
N GLY A 179 -11.28 18.88 -2.74
CA GLY A 179 -11.66 19.39 -1.43
C GLY A 179 -11.54 18.30 -0.36
N TRP A 180 -11.03 18.68 0.80
CA TRP A 180 -10.94 17.82 1.98
C TRP A 180 -12.33 17.66 2.61
N GLY A 181 -13.21 16.86 2.00
CA GLY A 181 -14.51 16.53 2.58
C GLY A 181 -14.32 15.94 3.99
N LYS A 182 -15.01 16.49 4.98
CA LYS A 182 -15.00 15.94 6.35
C LYS A 182 -15.66 14.56 6.32
N LEU A 183 -15.03 13.57 6.97
CA LEU A 183 -15.73 12.34 7.33
C LEU A 183 -16.71 12.68 8.45
N GLU A 184 -17.93 12.21 8.34
CA GLU A 184 -18.86 12.22 9.46
C GLU A 184 -18.26 11.32 10.57
N ARG A 185 -18.01 11.92 11.72
CA ARG A 185 -17.55 11.21 12.91
C ARG A 185 -18.76 10.92 13.77
N LYS A 186 -18.95 9.64 14.09
CA LYS A 186 -20.08 9.19 14.93
C LYS A 186 -19.84 9.40 16.43
N ALA A 187 -18.67 9.94 16.81
CA ALA A 187 -18.26 10.22 18.19
C ALA A 187 -18.39 9.00 19.15
N THR A 188 -18.15 7.81 18.65
CA THR A 188 -18.29 6.55 19.41
C THR A 188 -17.13 6.27 20.38
N VAL A 189 -16.01 7.00 20.26
CA VAL A 189 -14.79 6.77 21.06
C VAL A 189 -14.81 7.50 22.42
N GLY A 190 -15.80 8.37 22.69
CA GLY A 190 -15.87 9.13 23.93
C GLY A 190 -16.61 8.48 25.11
N ALA A 191 -17.16 7.28 24.93
CA ALA A 191 -18.03 6.66 25.94
C ALA A 191 -17.35 5.58 26.82
N GLN A 192 -16.03 5.39 26.69
CA GLN A 192 -15.30 4.33 27.40
C GLN A 192 -13.99 4.83 28.05
N ALA A 193 -13.93 6.12 28.42
CA ALA A 193 -12.85 6.65 29.24
C ALA A 193 -13.28 6.79 30.68
#